data_c8185e29cfb9750a272d54b378641634
#
_entry.id   c8185e29cfb9750a272d54b378641634
#
_cell.length_a   1.000
_cell.length_b   1.000
_cell.length_c   1.000
_cell.angle_alpha   90.00
_cell.angle_beta   90.00
_cell.angle_gamma   90.00
#
_symmetry.space_group_name_H-M   'P 1'
#
loop_
_entity.id
_entity.type
_entity.pdbx_description
1 polymer ?
#
loop_
_entity_poly.entity_id
_entity_poly.type
_entity_poly.pdbx_seq_one_letter_code
_entity_poly.pdbx_strand_id
1 'polypeptide(L)'
;KPPILDNVIDYDGNVATNPDNEKFTSFEFGGKYTSDKVGLKLSSYNTQWKDRNLTKSVETGQGDSGDTDIIYLEGVNQSHTGWEVESKIALHDMVDLDLILSKGEWMFDGDAKGDYTEMMYDENGNVTGTTSTEYNYALNGLMVGDMPQTAYIGGLTIKPIAGLSIQGLYKMYDKNFADWSPDSREVDGDEDRAQVWEAPGYSKLDLHLSYKLPEIAGLDMTLHGHVFNALDDVFVQDAVDNSKYNGYGEKLHLAHNAEVFLGTPRYYNLGLTVNF
;
A
#
# COMPACT_ATOMS: atom_id res chain seq x y z
N LYS A 1 5.36 -0.08 19.33
CA LYS A 1 4.72 -1.36 18.95
C LYS A 1 5.82 -2.43 18.92
N PRO A 2 5.63 -3.62 19.52
CA PRO A 2 6.58 -4.71 19.36
C PRO A 2 6.63 -5.15 17.88
N PRO A 3 7.79 -5.63 17.40
CA PRO A 3 7.89 -6.15 16.04
C PRO A 3 6.95 -7.34 15.83
N ILE A 4 6.54 -7.55 14.60
CA ILE A 4 5.76 -8.73 14.20
C ILE A 4 6.72 -9.93 14.17
N LEU A 5 6.27 -11.11 14.60
CA LEU A 5 7.10 -12.29 14.68
C LEU A 5 7.80 -12.62 13.35
N ASP A 6 7.07 -12.53 12.23
CA ASP A 6 7.61 -12.77 10.90
C ASP A 6 8.72 -11.79 10.49
N ASN A 7 8.80 -10.64 11.14
CA ASN A 7 9.85 -9.63 10.91
C ASN A 7 11.08 -9.82 11.83
N VAL A 8 11.12 -10.88 12.63
CA VAL A 8 12.22 -11.14 13.58
C VAL A 8 12.64 -12.61 13.64
N ILE A 9 12.11 -13.45 12.75
CA ILE A 9 12.47 -14.87 12.60
C ILE A 9 12.86 -15.13 11.14
N ASP A 10 14.00 -15.83 10.95
CA ASP A 10 14.45 -16.30 9.64
C ASP A 10 13.85 -17.68 9.28
N TYR A 11 14.19 -18.20 8.09
CA TYR A 11 13.73 -19.52 7.64
C TYR A 11 14.20 -20.67 8.53
N ASP A 12 15.36 -20.52 9.17
CA ASP A 12 15.94 -21.53 10.08
C ASP A 12 15.34 -21.48 11.49
N GLY A 13 14.43 -20.53 11.73
CA GLY A 13 13.78 -20.32 13.03
C GLY A 13 14.61 -19.54 14.03
N ASN A 14 15.70 -18.90 13.59
CA ASN A 14 16.47 -18.02 14.47
C ASN A 14 15.73 -16.71 14.67
N VAL A 15 15.78 -16.20 15.89
CA VAL A 15 15.17 -14.92 16.25
C VAL A 15 16.25 -13.83 16.25
N ALA A 16 15.95 -12.69 15.62
CA ALA A 16 16.81 -11.52 15.65
C ALA A 16 17.21 -11.16 17.09
N THR A 17 18.49 -10.87 17.29
CA THR A 17 19.02 -10.59 18.62
C THR A 17 18.56 -9.22 19.08
N ASN A 18 17.63 -9.19 20.04
CA ASN A 18 17.16 -7.97 20.70
C ASN A 18 16.55 -6.94 19.75
N PRO A 19 15.51 -7.29 18.98
CA PRO A 19 14.89 -6.38 18.03
C PRO A 19 14.27 -5.19 18.77
N ASP A 20 14.50 -3.99 18.25
CA ASP A 20 13.93 -2.76 18.79
C ASP A 20 12.41 -2.70 18.61
N ASN A 21 11.75 -2.03 19.57
CA ASN A 21 10.34 -1.71 19.41
C ASN A 21 10.15 -0.58 18.39
N GLU A 22 9.22 -0.78 17.48
CA GLU A 22 8.80 0.28 16.55
C GLU A 22 8.23 1.47 17.32
N LYS A 23 8.65 2.68 16.94
CA LYS A 23 8.20 3.95 17.50
C LYS A 23 7.32 4.69 16.50
N PHE A 24 6.14 5.03 16.94
CA PHE A 24 5.16 5.74 16.12
C PHE A 24 4.76 7.04 16.80
N THR A 25 4.99 8.16 16.12
CA THR A 25 4.59 9.48 16.60
C THR A 25 3.77 10.16 15.50
N SER A 26 2.51 10.47 15.80
CA SER A 26 1.62 11.17 14.87
C SER A 26 1.11 12.47 15.49
N PHE A 27 1.08 13.49 14.68
CA PHE A 27 0.43 14.74 14.97
C PHE A 27 -0.63 15.00 13.89
N GLU A 28 -1.88 15.11 14.31
CA GLU A 28 -3.01 15.34 13.42
C GLU A 28 -3.76 16.61 13.84
N PHE A 29 -4.12 17.39 12.84
CA PHE A 29 -4.95 18.58 13.05
C PHE A 29 -6.07 18.57 12.01
N GLY A 30 -7.29 18.87 12.46
CA GLY A 30 -8.43 18.86 11.54
C GLY A 30 -9.63 19.63 12.07
N GLY A 31 -10.59 19.84 11.18
CA GLY A 31 -11.84 20.48 11.46
C GLY A 31 -13.00 19.86 10.69
N LYS A 32 -14.19 19.96 11.26
CA LYS A 32 -15.43 19.49 10.63
C LYS A 32 -16.48 20.59 10.68
N TYR A 33 -17.12 20.82 9.54
CA TYR A 33 -18.32 21.66 9.43
C TYR A 33 -19.48 20.80 8.97
N THR A 34 -20.66 21.00 9.56
CA THR A 34 -21.88 20.26 9.17
C THR A 34 -23.06 21.20 9.19
N SER A 35 -23.83 21.20 8.11
CA SER A 35 -25.13 21.85 7.98
C SER A 35 -26.11 20.88 7.31
N ASP A 36 -27.35 21.30 7.11
CA ASP A 36 -28.38 20.46 6.46
C ASP A 36 -28.00 20.07 5.01
N LYS A 37 -27.16 20.86 4.33
CA LYS A 37 -26.79 20.64 2.93
C LYS A 37 -25.33 20.30 2.70
N VAL A 38 -24.45 20.62 3.64
CA VAL A 38 -23.01 20.50 3.45
C VAL A 38 -22.36 19.87 4.68
N GLY A 39 -21.69 18.76 4.49
CA GLY A 39 -20.69 18.21 5.39
C GLY A 39 -19.31 18.43 4.79
N LEU A 40 -18.40 19.02 5.55
CA LEU A 40 -17.00 19.22 5.16
C LEU A 40 -16.10 18.77 6.30
N LYS A 41 -15.08 17.96 5.97
CA LYS A 41 -14.00 17.59 6.89
C LYS A 41 -12.68 17.92 6.23
N LEU A 42 -11.81 18.57 6.98
CA LEU A 42 -10.42 18.85 6.59
C LEU A 42 -9.51 18.26 7.65
N SER A 43 -8.50 17.53 7.25
CA SER A 43 -7.46 17.02 8.14
C SER A 43 -6.07 17.18 7.53
N SER A 44 -5.08 17.34 8.38
CA SER A 44 -3.66 17.32 8.02
C SER A 44 -2.93 16.46 9.05
N TYR A 45 -1.96 15.69 8.62
CA TYR A 45 -1.20 14.79 9.47
C TYR A 45 0.31 14.88 9.19
N ASN A 46 1.06 14.62 10.24
CA ASN A 46 2.50 14.37 10.16
C ASN A 46 2.82 13.20 11.08
N THR A 47 3.28 12.12 10.51
CA THR A 47 3.58 10.88 11.21
C THR A 47 5.03 10.48 10.97
N GLN A 48 5.73 10.17 12.06
CA GLN A 48 7.06 9.58 12.06
C GLN A 48 6.94 8.13 12.53
N TRP A 49 7.37 7.19 11.71
CA TRP A 49 7.49 5.78 12.06
C TRP A 49 8.96 5.41 12.09
N LYS A 50 9.48 5.13 13.27
CA LYS A 50 10.90 4.86 13.50
C LYS A 50 11.13 3.45 14.02
N ASP A 51 12.35 2.98 13.77
CA ASP A 51 12.82 1.67 14.20
C ASP A 51 11.88 0.54 13.72
N ARG A 52 11.35 0.70 12.49
CA ARG A 52 10.52 -0.32 11.86
C ARG A 52 11.39 -1.51 11.49
N ASN A 53 10.96 -2.70 11.91
CA ASN A 53 11.58 -3.95 11.53
C ASN A 53 10.89 -4.50 10.29
N LEU A 54 11.67 -4.83 9.27
CA LEU A 54 11.20 -5.44 8.04
C LEU A 54 12.07 -6.65 7.70
N THR A 55 11.50 -7.59 6.98
CA THR A 55 12.25 -8.65 6.30
C THR A 55 12.22 -8.40 4.80
N LYS A 56 13.33 -8.64 4.13
CA LYS A 56 13.44 -8.61 2.68
C LYS A 56 14.17 -9.86 2.21
N SER A 57 13.74 -10.40 1.06
CA SER A 57 14.42 -11.49 0.39
C SER A 57 15.59 -10.93 -0.42
N VAL A 58 16.77 -11.52 -0.25
CA VAL A 58 18.01 -11.15 -0.99
C VAL A 58 18.64 -12.38 -1.63
N GLU A 59 19.41 -12.17 -2.68
CA GLU A 59 20.28 -13.23 -3.23
C GLU A 59 21.58 -13.27 -2.43
N THR A 60 21.86 -14.38 -1.77
CA THR A 60 23.04 -14.51 -0.90
C THR A 60 24.30 -14.96 -1.64
N GLY A 61 24.22 -15.29 -2.92
CA GLY A 61 25.35 -15.58 -3.80
C GLY A 61 26.17 -16.83 -3.45
N GLN A 62 25.74 -17.64 -2.52
CA GLN A 62 26.41 -18.86 -2.03
C GLN A 62 25.75 -20.11 -2.63
N GLY A 63 25.94 -20.35 -3.91
CA GLY A 63 25.44 -21.58 -4.53
C GLY A 63 25.17 -21.44 -6.02
N ASP A 64 25.03 -22.57 -6.71
CA ASP A 64 24.57 -22.60 -8.09
C ASP A 64 23.17 -22.01 -8.20
N SER A 65 23.09 -20.77 -8.69
CA SER A 65 21.89 -20.06 -9.14
C SER A 65 20.77 -19.83 -8.11
N GLY A 66 20.78 -18.67 -7.47
CA GLY A 66 19.53 -18.02 -7.04
C GLY A 66 18.94 -18.50 -5.72
N ASP A 67 19.75 -18.96 -4.78
CA ASP A 67 19.29 -19.15 -3.41
C ASP A 67 18.96 -17.76 -2.82
N THR A 68 17.69 -17.57 -2.52
CA THR A 68 17.19 -16.37 -1.84
C THR A 68 17.06 -16.64 -0.37
N ASP A 69 17.60 -15.74 0.41
CA ASP A 69 17.48 -15.75 1.86
C ASP A 69 16.72 -14.53 2.38
N ILE A 70 16.31 -14.58 3.62
CA ILE A 70 15.64 -13.46 4.27
C ILE A 70 16.63 -12.75 5.18
N ILE A 71 16.79 -11.45 4.97
CA ILE A 71 17.51 -10.57 5.89
C ILE A 71 16.55 -9.78 6.74
N TYR A 72 16.98 -9.49 7.96
CA TYR A 72 16.29 -8.56 8.84
C TYR A 72 16.84 -7.16 8.62
N LEU A 73 15.92 -6.22 8.38
CA LEU A 73 16.24 -4.80 8.30
C LEU A 73 15.85 -4.13 9.60
N GLU A 74 16.79 -3.46 10.21
CA GLU A 74 16.60 -2.70 11.44
C GLU A 74 16.68 -1.20 11.15
N GLY A 75 16.00 -0.41 11.99
CA GLY A 75 16.09 1.05 11.93
C GLY A 75 15.46 1.68 10.71
N VAL A 76 14.57 0.98 10.00
CA VAL A 76 13.84 1.55 8.87
C VAL A 76 12.92 2.64 9.36
N ASN A 77 13.21 3.88 8.98
CA ASN A 77 12.43 5.05 9.35
C ASN A 77 11.61 5.55 8.18
N GLN A 78 10.39 6.01 8.45
CA GLN A 78 9.51 6.62 7.46
C GLN A 78 8.86 7.89 7.99
N SER A 79 8.69 8.86 7.11
CA SER A 79 7.95 10.10 7.34
C SER A 79 6.73 10.12 6.43
N HIS A 80 5.56 10.37 7.01
CA HIS A 80 4.30 10.45 6.27
C HIS A 80 3.63 11.79 6.59
N THR A 81 3.59 12.69 5.63
CA THR A 81 2.89 13.96 5.75
C THR A 81 1.77 14.04 4.73
N GLY A 82 0.71 14.75 5.06
CA GLY A 82 -0.38 14.92 4.10
C GLY A 82 -1.55 15.72 4.63
N TRP A 83 -2.52 15.89 3.74
CA TRP A 83 -3.81 16.49 4.04
C TRP A 83 -4.93 15.80 3.26
N GLU A 84 -6.13 15.89 3.82
CA GLU A 84 -7.34 15.29 3.28
C GLU A 84 -8.50 16.25 3.39
N VAL A 85 -9.32 16.27 2.36
CA VAL A 85 -10.61 16.99 2.34
C VAL A 85 -11.69 15.99 1.95
N GLU A 86 -12.70 15.89 2.80
CA GLU A 86 -13.90 15.12 2.52
C GLU A 86 -15.10 16.08 2.51
N SER A 87 -15.93 16.02 1.48
CA SER A 87 -17.14 16.83 1.39
C SER A 87 -18.32 15.99 0.92
N LYS A 88 -19.46 16.20 1.56
CA LYS A 88 -20.74 15.67 1.13
C LYS A 88 -21.72 16.84 0.98
N ILE A 89 -22.31 16.98 -0.20
CA ILE A 89 -23.17 18.10 -0.56
C ILE A 89 -24.52 17.58 -1.05
N ALA A 90 -25.59 17.91 -0.36
CA ALA A 90 -26.95 17.68 -0.82
C ALA A 90 -27.30 18.77 -1.85
N LEU A 91 -27.12 18.48 -3.14
CA LEU A 91 -27.43 19.39 -4.24
C LEU A 91 -28.94 19.58 -4.42
N HIS A 92 -29.68 18.49 -4.23
CA HIS A 92 -31.12 18.43 -4.31
C HIS A 92 -31.62 17.29 -3.42
N ASP A 93 -32.91 17.23 -3.09
CA ASP A 93 -33.49 16.14 -2.29
C ASP A 93 -33.22 14.73 -2.89
N MET A 94 -33.03 14.69 -4.21
CA MET A 94 -32.74 13.47 -4.95
C MET A 94 -31.29 13.32 -5.38
N VAL A 95 -30.41 14.28 -5.08
CA VAL A 95 -29.03 14.29 -5.64
C VAL A 95 -28.03 14.70 -4.57
N ASP A 96 -27.08 13.80 -4.27
CA ASP A 96 -25.94 14.07 -3.41
C ASP A 96 -24.64 14.03 -4.22
N LEU A 97 -23.71 14.91 -3.87
CA LEU A 97 -22.33 14.94 -4.40
C LEU A 97 -21.36 14.67 -3.24
N ASP A 98 -20.50 13.69 -3.43
CA ASP A 98 -19.39 13.36 -2.53
C ASP A 98 -18.08 13.74 -3.22
N LEU A 99 -17.17 14.43 -2.51
CA LEU A 99 -15.83 14.76 -2.98
C LEU A 99 -14.82 14.40 -1.91
N ILE A 100 -13.77 13.67 -2.33
CA ILE A 100 -12.64 13.33 -1.48
C ILE A 100 -11.36 13.70 -2.23
N LEU A 101 -10.50 14.45 -1.56
CA LEU A 101 -9.17 14.83 -2.03
C LEU A 101 -8.19 14.41 -0.96
N SER A 102 -7.19 13.63 -1.33
CA SER A 102 -6.09 13.25 -0.45
C SER A 102 -4.77 13.49 -1.16
N LYS A 103 -3.83 14.12 -0.47
CA LYS A 103 -2.47 14.29 -0.95
C LYS A 103 -1.51 14.00 0.18
N GLY A 104 -0.69 12.98 -0.01
CA GLY A 104 0.40 12.59 0.86
C GLY A 104 1.76 12.86 0.24
N GLU A 105 2.76 12.83 1.09
CA GLU A 105 4.17 12.71 0.76
C GLU A 105 4.77 11.77 1.80
N TRP A 106 5.05 10.54 1.38
CA TRP A 106 5.53 9.47 2.24
C TRP A 106 6.88 9.01 1.74
N MET A 107 7.90 9.09 2.60
CA MET A 107 9.28 8.77 2.22
C MET A 107 10.02 8.07 3.34
N PHE A 108 11.07 7.38 2.98
CA PHE A 108 12.05 6.84 3.92
C PHE A 108 12.90 7.98 4.49
N ASP A 109 13.11 7.98 5.81
CA ASP A 109 13.86 8.99 6.58
C ASP A 109 15.13 8.35 7.17
N GLY A 110 16.10 8.10 6.32
CA GLY A 110 17.36 7.46 6.64
C GLY A 110 17.60 6.17 5.86
N ASP A 111 18.83 5.73 5.90
CA ASP A 111 19.26 4.45 5.33
C ASP A 111 18.99 3.32 6.30
N ALA A 112 18.83 2.10 5.80
CA ALA A 112 18.60 0.91 6.60
C ALA A 112 19.84 0.02 6.65
N LYS A 113 19.89 -0.82 7.68
CA LYS A 113 20.87 -1.89 7.82
C LYS A 113 20.15 -3.21 7.97
N GLY A 114 20.79 -4.26 7.50
CA GLY A 114 20.31 -5.62 7.65
C GLY A 114 21.45 -6.56 8.01
N ASP A 115 21.16 -7.50 8.87
CA ASP A 115 22.10 -8.57 9.23
C ASP A 115 21.58 -9.90 8.68
N TYR A 116 22.43 -10.59 7.97
CA TYR A 116 22.23 -11.98 7.57
C TYR A 116 23.14 -12.88 8.39
N THR A 117 22.59 -13.89 9.04
CA THR A 117 23.33 -14.85 9.82
C THR A 117 23.21 -16.25 9.21
N GLU A 118 24.31 -16.76 8.72
CA GLU A 118 24.44 -18.11 8.15
C GLU A 118 24.97 -19.08 9.19
N MET A 119 24.37 -20.28 9.28
CA MET A 119 24.87 -21.36 10.10
C MET A 119 25.92 -22.17 9.32
N MET A 120 27.07 -22.41 9.96
CA MET A 120 28.11 -23.29 9.43
C MET A 120 27.93 -24.70 9.98
N TYR A 121 28.02 -25.70 9.08
CA TYR A 121 27.87 -27.11 9.44
C TYR A 121 29.15 -27.88 9.19
N ASP A 122 29.39 -28.92 9.99
CA ASP A 122 30.45 -29.91 9.73
C ASP A 122 29.98 -30.97 8.71
N GLU A 123 30.89 -31.87 8.34
CA GLU A 123 30.61 -32.97 7.40
C GLU A 123 29.50 -33.93 7.89
N ASN A 124 29.13 -33.88 9.17
CA ASN A 124 28.08 -34.68 9.78
C ASN A 124 26.75 -33.91 9.93
N GLY A 125 26.71 -32.65 9.49
CA GLY A 125 25.52 -31.80 9.61
C GLY A 125 25.32 -31.14 10.99
N ASN A 126 26.36 -31.12 11.85
CA ASN A 126 26.27 -30.41 13.10
C ASN A 126 26.68 -28.95 12.94
N VAL A 127 25.95 -28.03 13.59
CA VAL A 127 26.30 -26.62 13.59
C VAL A 127 27.66 -26.41 14.29
N THR A 128 28.60 -25.82 13.58
CA THR A 128 29.96 -25.53 14.07
C THR A 128 30.17 -24.07 14.45
N GLY A 129 29.28 -23.19 13.97
CA GLY A 129 29.35 -21.76 14.23
C GLY A 129 28.33 -21.00 13.38
N THR A 130 28.39 -19.69 13.47
CA THR A 130 27.61 -18.76 12.63
C THR A 130 28.52 -17.71 12.03
N THR A 131 28.22 -17.27 10.81
CA THR A 131 28.82 -16.10 10.17
C THR A 131 27.74 -15.06 9.97
N SER A 132 27.97 -13.81 10.38
CA SER A 132 27.04 -12.71 10.14
C SER A 132 27.64 -11.74 9.12
N THR A 133 26.83 -11.33 8.16
CA THR A 133 27.16 -10.33 7.14
C THR A 133 26.21 -9.15 7.30
N GLU A 134 26.76 -7.94 7.48
CA GLU A 134 25.97 -6.69 7.52
C GLU A 134 25.78 -6.16 6.10
N TYR A 135 24.53 -5.85 5.75
CA TYR A 135 24.13 -5.16 4.53
C TYR A 135 23.66 -3.74 4.86
N ASN A 136 24.02 -2.80 4.02
CA ASN A 136 23.59 -1.41 4.14
C ASN A 136 22.77 -1.03 2.90
N TYR A 137 21.64 -0.35 3.09
CA TYR A 137 20.70 -0.01 2.03
C TYR A 137 20.47 1.50 1.94
N ALA A 138 20.63 2.04 0.74
CA ALA A 138 20.45 3.45 0.41
C ALA A 138 18.98 3.80 0.25
N LEU A 139 18.25 4.02 1.35
CA LEU A 139 16.81 4.29 1.34
C LEU A 139 16.46 5.75 1.55
N ASN A 140 17.34 6.56 2.12
CA ASN A 140 17.03 7.93 2.49
C ASN A 140 16.49 8.76 1.31
N GLY A 141 15.26 9.28 1.46
CA GLY A 141 14.58 10.08 0.45
C GLY A 141 13.82 9.30 -0.62
N LEU A 142 13.85 7.95 -0.58
CA LEU A 142 12.98 7.16 -1.46
C LEU A 142 11.52 7.31 -1.04
N MET A 143 10.65 7.41 -2.02
CA MET A 143 9.20 7.40 -1.78
C MET A 143 8.75 6.01 -1.33
N VAL A 144 7.81 5.97 -0.38
CA VAL A 144 7.19 4.72 0.08
C VAL A 144 6.24 4.22 -1.00
N GLY A 145 6.40 2.96 -1.38
CA GLY A 145 5.59 2.29 -2.40
C GLY A 145 4.27 1.72 -1.88
N ASP A 146 3.67 0.86 -2.69
CA ASP A 146 2.47 0.05 -2.45
C ASP A 146 1.14 0.80 -2.42
N MET A 147 1.14 2.13 -2.31
CA MET A 147 -0.10 2.92 -2.28
C MET A 147 0.05 4.27 -2.98
N PRO A 148 -0.94 4.69 -3.79
CA PRO A 148 -0.96 6.02 -4.37
C PRO A 148 -0.98 7.10 -3.28
N GLN A 149 -0.06 8.05 -3.36
CA GLN A 149 0.04 9.14 -2.39
C GLN A 149 -0.90 10.31 -2.69
N THR A 150 -1.58 10.27 -3.85
CA THR A 150 -2.58 11.26 -4.25
C THR A 150 -3.85 10.54 -4.73
N ALA A 151 -5.00 10.97 -4.21
CA ALA A 151 -6.31 10.44 -4.61
C ALA A 151 -7.34 11.57 -4.76
N TYR A 152 -8.12 11.50 -5.84
CA TYR A 152 -9.26 12.36 -6.10
C TYR A 152 -10.46 11.47 -6.36
N ILE A 153 -11.53 11.61 -5.58
CA ILE A 153 -12.75 10.82 -5.75
C ILE A 153 -13.94 11.76 -5.84
N GLY A 154 -14.70 11.63 -6.93
CA GLY A 154 -15.97 12.29 -7.14
C GLY A 154 -17.10 11.27 -7.16
N GLY A 155 -18.10 11.42 -6.30
CA GLY A 155 -19.26 10.57 -6.21
C GLY A 155 -20.56 11.34 -6.49
N LEU A 156 -21.39 10.81 -7.37
CA LEU A 156 -22.74 11.33 -7.59
C LEU A 156 -23.76 10.27 -7.25
N THR A 157 -24.62 10.58 -6.29
CA THR A 157 -25.73 9.71 -5.88
C THR A 157 -27.06 10.30 -6.34
N ILE A 158 -27.86 9.52 -7.05
CA ILE A 158 -29.20 9.89 -7.53
C ILE A 158 -30.23 8.98 -6.87
N LYS A 159 -31.31 9.58 -6.34
CA LYS A 159 -32.46 8.93 -5.69
C LYS A 159 -33.74 9.22 -6.49
N PRO A 160 -33.93 8.60 -7.68
CA PRO A 160 -35.00 9.00 -8.62
C PRO A 160 -36.40 8.66 -8.15
N ILE A 161 -36.53 7.62 -7.31
CA ILE A 161 -37.79 7.19 -6.68
C ILE A 161 -37.52 6.75 -5.24
N ALA A 162 -38.59 6.67 -4.45
CA ALA A 162 -38.47 6.18 -3.07
C ALA A 162 -37.85 4.76 -3.04
N GLY A 163 -36.86 4.57 -2.15
CA GLY A 163 -36.17 3.31 -1.97
C GLY A 163 -35.04 3.01 -2.97
N LEU A 164 -34.94 3.72 -4.10
CA LEU A 164 -33.89 3.49 -5.09
C LEU A 164 -32.77 4.54 -4.94
N SER A 165 -31.54 4.06 -4.83
CA SER A 165 -30.31 4.87 -4.86
C SER A 165 -29.35 4.31 -5.89
N ILE A 166 -28.84 5.17 -6.74
CA ILE A 166 -27.82 4.85 -7.76
C ILE A 166 -26.65 5.80 -7.54
N GLN A 167 -25.46 5.25 -7.37
CA GLN A 167 -24.24 6.02 -7.18
C GLN A 167 -23.18 5.66 -8.23
N GLY A 168 -22.54 6.67 -8.79
CA GLY A 168 -21.30 6.54 -9.55
C GLY A 168 -20.17 7.17 -8.78
N LEU A 169 -19.06 6.43 -8.59
CA LEU A 169 -17.83 6.87 -7.96
C LEU A 169 -16.70 6.87 -9.00
N TYR A 170 -16.27 8.05 -9.41
CA TYR A 170 -15.10 8.21 -10.26
C TYR A 170 -13.88 8.48 -9.37
N LYS A 171 -12.88 7.62 -9.46
CA LYS A 171 -11.69 7.62 -8.62
C LYS A 171 -10.47 7.81 -9.50
N MET A 172 -9.60 8.74 -9.13
CA MET A 172 -8.32 9.02 -9.79
C MET A 172 -7.21 8.88 -8.75
N TYR A 173 -6.14 8.19 -9.12
CA TYR A 173 -4.98 7.94 -8.28
C TYR A 173 -3.72 8.35 -9.02
N ASP A 174 -2.78 8.94 -8.28
CA ASP A 174 -1.52 9.43 -8.81
C ASP A 174 -0.42 9.30 -7.74
N LYS A 175 0.84 9.45 -8.14
CA LYS A 175 1.98 9.25 -7.23
C LYS A 175 2.00 7.86 -6.61
N ASN A 176 1.86 6.85 -7.47
CA ASN A 176 1.95 5.45 -7.10
C ASN A 176 3.37 4.96 -7.34
N PHE A 177 4.16 4.85 -6.28
CA PHE A 177 5.55 4.44 -6.36
C PHE A 177 5.68 2.93 -6.15
N ALA A 178 6.63 2.31 -6.86
CA ALA A 178 6.98 0.93 -6.64
C ALA A 178 7.70 0.74 -5.29
N ASP A 179 7.56 -0.43 -4.68
CA ASP A 179 8.41 -0.79 -3.54
C ASP A 179 9.86 -0.99 -4.03
N TRP A 180 10.81 -0.71 -3.18
CA TRP A 180 12.22 -0.86 -3.50
C TRP A 180 12.68 -2.32 -3.42
N SER A 181 13.65 -2.70 -4.25
CA SER A 181 14.29 -4.02 -4.20
C SER A 181 15.63 -3.92 -3.47
N PRO A 182 15.95 -4.84 -2.54
CA PRO A 182 17.24 -4.89 -1.86
C PRO A 182 18.41 -4.96 -2.83
N ASP A 183 18.30 -5.79 -3.87
CA ASP A 183 19.37 -6.01 -4.85
C ASP A 183 19.79 -4.74 -5.60
N SER A 184 18.92 -3.73 -5.66
CA SER A 184 19.23 -2.45 -6.30
C SER A 184 19.69 -1.36 -5.33
N ARG A 185 19.55 -1.56 -4.02
CA ARG A 185 19.77 -0.52 -2.99
C ARG A 185 20.91 -0.83 -2.03
N GLU A 186 21.56 -1.98 -2.20
CA GLU A 186 22.73 -2.31 -1.41
C GLU A 186 23.86 -1.32 -1.68
N VAL A 187 24.50 -0.86 -0.60
CA VAL A 187 25.66 0.03 -0.66
C VAL A 187 26.93 -0.83 -0.75
N ASP A 188 27.27 -1.22 -1.97
CA ASP A 188 28.50 -1.96 -2.30
C ASP A 188 29.36 -1.15 -3.27
N GLY A 189 29.92 -0.04 -2.77
CA GLY A 189 30.86 0.81 -3.52
C GLY A 189 30.24 1.74 -4.58
N ASP A 190 29.08 1.45 -5.12
CA ASP A 190 28.31 2.30 -6.03
C ASP A 190 26.88 2.47 -5.53
N GLU A 191 26.70 3.56 -4.77
CA GLU A 191 25.48 3.85 -4.05
C GLU A 191 24.40 4.41 -4.99
N ASP A 192 23.30 3.67 -5.18
CA ASP A 192 22.17 4.12 -5.97
C ASP A 192 21.16 4.90 -5.12
N ARG A 193 21.05 6.20 -5.37
CA ARG A 193 20.14 7.14 -4.72
C ARG A 193 19.00 7.62 -5.63
N ALA A 194 18.89 7.07 -6.85
CA ALA A 194 17.79 7.44 -7.74
C ALA A 194 16.43 7.04 -7.12
N GLN A 195 15.37 7.78 -7.44
CA GLN A 195 14.04 7.48 -6.96
C GLN A 195 13.54 6.16 -7.53
N VAL A 196 12.70 5.44 -6.78
CA VAL A 196 11.99 4.26 -7.27
C VAL A 196 11.05 4.62 -8.43
N TRP A 197 10.74 3.64 -9.27
CA TRP A 197 9.83 3.85 -10.39
C TRP A 197 8.46 4.35 -9.92
N GLU A 198 7.99 5.42 -10.54
CA GLU A 198 6.62 5.93 -10.38
C GLU A 198 5.72 5.30 -11.45
N ALA A 199 4.78 4.45 -11.04
CA ALA A 199 3.82 3.86 -11.93
C ALA A 199 2.87 4.94 -12.49
N PRO A 200 2.35 4.77 -13.73
CA PRO A 200 1.39 5.71 -14.30
C PRO A 200 0.16 5.88 -13.40
N GLY A 201 -0.29 7.13 -13.24
CA GLY A 201 -1.57 7.41 -12.59
C GLY A 201 -2.71 6.70 -13.32
N TYR A 202 -3.76 6.36 -12.60
CA TYR A 202 -4.91 5.65 -13.15
C TYR A 202 -6.25 6.17 -12.62
N SER A 203 -7.31 5.79 -13.31
CA SER A 203 -8.67 6.10 -12.86
C SER A 203 -9.58 4.88 -13.00
N LYS A 204 -10.66 4.86 -12.23
CA LYS A 204 -11.70 3.85 -12.34
C LYS A 204 -13.07 4.40 -11.97
N LEU A 205 -14.11 3.87 -12.60
CA LEU A 205 -15.50 4.15 -12.29
C LEU A 205 -16.13 2.94 -11.61
N ASP A 206 -16.67 3.15 -10.41
CA ASP A 206 -17.50 2.15 -9.75
C ASP A 206 -18.97 2.60 -9.74
N LEU A 207 -19.88 1.68 -10.00
CA LEU A 207 -21.33 1.92 -9.99
C LEU A 207 -21.99 1.08 -8.90
N HIS A 208 -22.84 1.70 -8.12
CA HIS A 208 -23.55 1.06 -7.03
C HIS A 208 -25.05 1.33 -7.13
N LEU A 209 -25.85 0.30 -6.91
CA LEU A 209 -27.29 0.37 -6.84
C LEU A 209 -27.77 -0.21 -5.50
N SER A 210 -28.70 0.47 -4.88
CA SER A 210 -29.43 -0.06 -3.71
C SER A 210 -30.91 0.22 -3.92
N TYR A 211 -31.74 -0.83 -3.81
CA TYR A 211 -33.18 -0.70 -3.96
C TYR A 211 -33.91 -1.39 -2.81
N LYS A 212 -34.57 -0.59 -1.97
CA LYS A 212 -35.48 -1.10 -0.98
C LYS A 212 -36.77 -1.53 -1.69
N LEU A 213 -37.00 -2.82 -1.74
CA LEU A 213 -38.19 -3.39 -2.37
C LEU A 213 -39.46 -3.04 -1.56
N PRO A 214 -40.64 -3.00 -2.18
CA PRO A 214 -41.88 -2.96 -1.45
C PRO A 214 -41.96 -4.14 -0.46
N GLU A 215 -42.53 -3.91 0.70
CA GLU A 215 -42.73 -4.96 1.71
C GLU A 215 -43.52 -6.12 1.13
N ILE A 216 -43.02 -7.34 1.26
CA ILE A 216 -43.66 -8.59 0.80
C ILE A 216 -43.76 -9.54 2.01
N ALA A 217 -44.98 -9.88 2.38
CA ALA A 217 -45.27 -10.84 3.47
C ALA A 217 -44.63 -10.45 4.83
N GLY A 218 -44.51 -9.16 5.14
CA GLY A 218 -43.90 -8.69 6.38
C GLY A 218 -42.36 -8.63 6.34
N LEU A 219 -41.76 -8.90 5.20
CA LEU A 219 -40.30 -8.90 5.04
C LEU A 219 -39.83 -7.56 4.41
N ASP A 220 -38.88 -6.93 5.06
CA ASP A 220 -38.13 -5.80 4.53
C ASP A 220 -36.94 -6.29 3.70
N MET A 221 -36.92 -6.02 2.40
CA MET A 221 -35.87 -6.50 1.50
C MET A 221 -35.16 -5.35 0.80
N THR A 222 -33.83 -5.44 0.70
CA THR A 222 -33.03 -4.50 -0.08
C THR A 222 -32.15 -5.25 -1.06
N LEU A 223 -32.28 -4.94 -2.33
CA LEU A 223 -31.42 -5.44 -3.41
C LEU A 223 -30.21 -4.52 -3.54
N HIS A 224 -29.01 -5.11 -3.64
CA HIS A 224 -27.76 -4.41 -3.88
C HIS A 224 -27.12 -4.90 -5.18
N GLY A 225 -26.65 -3.99 -6.00
CA GLY A 225 -25.90 -4.30 -7.21
C GLY A 225 -24.66 -3.41 -7.28
N HIS A 226 -23.51 -3.99 -7.63
CA HIS A 226 -22.26 -3.27 -7.76
C HIS A 226 -21.56 -3.68 -9.04
N VAL A 227 -21.02 -2.70 -9.76
CA VAL A 227 -20.11 -2.89 -10.89
C VAL A 227 -18.83 -2.13 -10.53
N PHE A 228 -17.76 -2.86 -10.28
CA PHE A 228 -16.46 -2.27 -9.98
C PHE A 228 -15.63 -2.20 -11.25
N ASN A 229 -14.84 -1.14 -11.38
CA ASN A 229 -14.09 -0.84 -12.59
C ASN A 229 -14.97 -0.94 -13.86
N ALA A 230 -16.07 -0.20 -13.88
CA ALA A 230 -17.10 -0.30 -14.92
C ALA A 230 -16.59 0.02 -16.34
N LEU A 231 -15.49 0.80 -16.44
CA LEU A 231 -14.84 1.12 -17.72
C LEU A 231 -13.89 0.02 -18.19
N ASP A 232 -13.58 -0.97 -17.31
CA ASP A 232 -12.68 -2.08 -17.58
C ASP A 232 -11.24 -1.63 -17.88
N ASP A 233 -10.81 -0.54 -17.24
CA ASP A 233 -9.47 0.01 -17.42
C ASP A 233 -8.42 -0.93 -16.82
N VAL A 234 -7.33 -1.12 -17.56
CA VAL A 234 -6.14 -1.85 -17.07
C VAL A 234 -5.20 -0.86 -16.42
N PHE A 235 -4.78 -1.14 -15.18
CA PHE A 235 -3.90 -0.26 -14.43
C PHE A 235 -2.90 -1.06 -13.58
N VAL A 236 -1.77 -0.45 -13.28
CA VAL A 236 -0.80 -0.97 -12.32
C VAL A 236 -1.29 -0.60 -10.93
N GLN A 237 -1.62 -1.61 -10.14
CA GLN A 237 -2.04 -1.43 -8.76
C GLN A 237 -0.85 -1.34 -7.81
N ASP A 238 0.17 -2.17 -8.07
CA ASP A 238 1.34 -2.32 -7.25
C ASP A 238 2.55 -2.71 -8.10
N ALA A 239 3.77 -2.44 -7.64
CA ALA A 239 5.00 -2.76 -8.36
C ALA A 239 6.21 -2.89 -7.42
N VAL A 240 7.19 -3.69 -7.84
CA VAL A 240 8.53 -3.75 -7.26
C VAL A 240 9.53 -3.15 -8.26
N ASP A 241 10.27 -2.14 -7.82
CA ASP A 241 11.25 -1.44 -8.65
C ASP A 241 12.53 -2.28 -8.79
N ASN A 242 13.11 -2.29 -9.98
CA ASN A 242 14.31 -3.07 -10.29
C ASN A 242 14.27 -4.50 -9.75
N SER A 243 13.14 -5.17 -9.91
CA SER A 243 12.96 -6.55 -9.50
C SER A 243 14.08 -7.44 -10.06
N LYS A 244 14.59 -8.35 -9.27
CA LYS A 244 15.61 -9.32 -9.71
C LYS A 244 15.22 -10.10 -10.96
N TYR A 245 13.93 -10.24 -11.25
CA TYR A 245 13.42 -10.92 -12.44
C TYR A 245 13.53 -10.06 -13.71
N ASN A 246 13.46 -8.73 -13.59
CA ASN A 246 13.39 -7.80 -14.70
C ASN A 246 14.60 -6.87 -14.79
N GLY A 247 15.32 -6.64 -13.70
CA GLY A 247 16.44 -5.71 -13.63
C GLY A 247 17.71 -6.20 -14.31
N TYR A 248 18.00 -7.50 -14.27
CA TYR A 248 19.20 -8.12 -14.87
C TYR A 248 20.50 -7.40 -14.52
N GLY A 249 20.62 -6.86 -13.30
CA GLY A 249 21.79 -6.09 -12.86
C GLY A 249 21.83 -4.63 -13.32
N GLU A 250 20.88 -4.17 -14.12
CA GLU A 250 20.73 -2.76 -14.48
C GLU A 250 19.88 -2.02 -13.45
N LYS A 251 20.37 -0.89 -12.93
CA LYS A 251 19.67 -0.05 -11.93
C LYS A 251 19.10 1.19 -12.63
N LEU A 252 18.11 1.01 -13.52
CA LEU A 252 17.56 2.07 -14.36
C LEU A 252 16.23 2.66 -13.84
N HIS A 253 15.55 2.01 -12.90
CA HIS A 253 14.28 2.46 -12.31
C HIS A 253 13.22 2.83 -13.35
N LEU A 254 13.10 2.01 -14.37
CA LEU A 254 12.16 2.20 -15.50
C LEU A 254 11.10 1.10 -15.51
N ALA A 255 10.01 1.33 -16.21
CA ALA A 255 8.89 0.40 -16.31
C ALA A 255 9.29 -1.04 -16.68
N HIS A 256 10.30 -1.22 -17.56
CA HIS A 256 10.75 -2.55 -17.96
C HIS A 256 11.64 -3.26 -16.93
N ASN A 257 12.14 -2.52 -15.93
CA ASN A 257 12.86 -3.09 -14.79
C ASN A 257 11.93 -3.40 -13.61
N ALA A 258 10.71 -2.89 -13.63
CA ALA A 258 9.73 -3.12 -12.57
C ALA A 258 8.97 -4.43 -12.79
N GLU A 259 8.72 -5.17 -11.72
CA GLU A 259 7.71 -6.21 -11.66
C GLU A 259 6.37 -5.55 -11.29
N VAL A 260 5.34 -5.74 -12.10
CA VAL A 260 4.06 -5.04 -11.93
C VAL A 260 2.91 -5.99 -11.63
N PHE A 261 2.04 -5.56 -10.75
CA PHE A 261 0.80 -6.25 -10.39
C PHE A 261 -0.38 -5.43 -10.89
N LEU A 262 -1.16 -6.04 -11.80
CA LEU A 262 -2.30 -5.35 -12.40
C LEU A 262 -3.49 -5.35 -11.44
N GLY A 263 -4.25 -4.26 -11.47
CA GLY A 263 -5.48 -4.12 -10.72
C GLY A 263 -6.60 -5.03 -11.23
N THR A 264 -7.60 -5.22 -10.38
CA THR A 264 -8.75 -6.09 -10.69
C THR A 264 -9.53 -5.55 -11.90
N PRO A 265 -9.81 -6.37 -12.93
CA PRO A 265 -10.66 -5.99 -14.06
C PRO A 265 -12.10 -5.74 -13.60
N ARG A 266 -12.98 -5.35 -14.54
CA ARG A 266 -14.39 -5.16 -14.23
C ARG A 266 -15.00 -6.43 -13.63
N TYR A 267 -15.69 -6.28 -12.51
CA TYR A 267 -16.43 -7.37 -11.88
C TYR A 267 -17.76 -6.88 -11.29
N TYR A 268 -18.65 -7.84 -11.05
CA TYR A 268 -20.01 -7.59 -10.60
C TYR A 268 -20.26 -8.29 -9.26
N ASN A 269 -21.04 -7.62 -8.42
CA ASN A 269 -21.52 -8.18 -7.17
C ASN A 269 -23.03 -7.92 -7.05
N LEU A 270 -23.81 -8.95 -6.66
CA LEU A 270 -25.24 -8.85 -6.37
C LEU A 270 -25.50 -9.38 -4.97
N GLY A 271 -26.31 -8.65 -4.21
CA GLY A 271 -26.67 -9.00 -2.85
C GLY A 271 -28.14 -8.73 -2.57
N LEU A 272 -28.73 -9.52 -1.68
CA LEU A 272 -30.06 -9.32 -1.13
C LEU A 272 -29.98 -9.33 0.39
N THR A 273 -30.42 -8.24 1.03
CA THR A 273 -30.59 -8.16 2.48
C THR A 273 -32.07 -8.39 2.80
N VAL A 274 -32.36 -9.31 3.71
CA VAL A 274 -33.73 -9.60 4.19
C VAL A 274 -33.76 -9.39 5.70
N ASN A 275 -34.66 -8.51 6.16
CA ASN A 275 -34.94 -8.29 7.59
C ASN A 275 -36.30 -8.81 7.90
N PHE A 276 -36.43 -9.58 8.98
CA PHE A 276 -37.66 -10.26 9.45
C PHE A 276 -37.90 -10.06 10.93
#